data_4bdf171738d110ec21abf0f2e67fa25f
#
_entry.id   4bdf171738d110ec21abf0f2e67fa25f
#
_cell.length_a   1.000
_cell.length_b   1.000
_cell.length_c   1.000
_cell.angle_alpha   90.00
_cell.angle_beta   90.00
_cell.angle_gamma   90.00
#
_symmetry.space_group_name_H-M   'P 1'
#
loop_
_entity.id
_entity.type
_entity.pdbx_description
1 polymer ?
#
loop_
_entity_poly.entity_id
_entity_poly.type
_entity_poly.pdbx_seq_one_letter_code
_entity_poly.pdbx_strand_id
1 'polypeptide(L)'
;MDHHPFKFGKLAEGVHFVDRERERKRLKGNVLTGVNTILISPRRYGKSSLVQQTAEDVSTDKRIRFAQVDLFEVRDEREMLERITAAVIVATSNTLEERLRDLKRFVQAIVPKVSLGSDPTQEMSIGLSWEDLQRSRHELLDLPERLAQAKKIQLVLCIDEFQNIGQFPDPKATQKLLRSAWQRHKHVTHVLYGSKRHMMLDIFTKSTMPFYKFGDLMFLERIERPYWTAYIVDRFKRTKKKIDKDLATSIAAIMEDHPYSVQLLANAAWQQTKLTCTTADIDNGLEELLDQYAILFQHLVDGLTTPQLRYLEALADGVERFSTGEVLTRYELGSSAMVGRIRTALEKKDILDHQGPKTVWLDPLFQHWLERRFWRKPKRGITS
;
A
#
# COMPACT_ATOMS: atom_id res chain seq x y z
N MET A 1 -28.00 8.84 -1.20
CA MET A 1 -27.87 7.70 -2.12
C MET A 1 -26.48 7.77 -2.73
N ASP A 2 -25.69 6.72 -2.58
CA ASP A 2 -24.36 6.67 -3.20
C ASP A 2 -24.54 6.64 -4.71
N HIS A 3 -24.27 7.76 -5.38
CA HIS A 3 -24.42 7.88 -6.84
C HIS A 3 -23.32 7.11 -7.60
N HIS A 4 -22.26 6.67 -6.93
CA HIS A 4 -21.15 5.91 -7.50
C HIS A 4 -21.04 4.55 -6.83
N PRO A 5 -21.40 3.46 -7.54
CA PRO A 5 -21.45 2.12 -6.95
C PRO A 5 -20.07 1.52 -6.67
N PHE A 6 -19.02 2.01 -7.33
CA PHE A 6 -17.65 1.54 -7.20
C PHE A 6 -16.73 2.65 -6.69
N LYS A 7 -15.85 2.34 -5.73
CA LYS A 7 -14.96 3.29 -5.10
C LYS A 7 -13.50 2.92 -5.41
N PHE A 8 -12.84 3.75 -6.18
CA PHE A 8 -11.41 3.60 -6.50
C PHE A 8 -10.71 4.96 -6.34
N GLY A 9 -9.38 4.96 -6.16
CA GLY A 9 -8.59 6.16 -5.93
C GLY A 9 -8.75 6.80 -4.54
N LYS A 10 -9.57 6.20 -3.66
CA LYS A 10 -9.79 6.58 -2.26
C LYS A 10 -9.75 5.34 -1.37
N LEU A 11 -9.69 5.53 -0.05
CA LEU A 11 -9.81 4.42 0.89
C LEU A 11 -11.17 3.72 0.72
N ALA A 12 -11.13 2.40 0.65
CA ALA A 12 -12.33 1.58 0.64
C ALA A 12 -12.80 1.36 2.08
N GLU A 13 -14.03 1.78 2.38
CA GLU A 13 -14.63 1.70 3.70
C GLU A 13 -16.04 1.09 3.64
N GLY A 14 -16.48 0.49 4.73
CA GLY A 14 -17.83 -0.05 4.86
C GLY A 14 -18.19 -1.02 3.73
N VAL A 15 -19.26 -0.71 2.99
CA VAL A 15 -19.76 -1.56 1.90
C VAL A 15 -18.85 -1.65 0.66
N HIS A 16 -17.83 -0.80 0.58
CA HIS A 16 -16.83 -0.81 -0.49
C HIS A 16 -15.56 -1.57 -0.10
N PHE A 17 -15.46 -2.03 1.16
CA PHE A 17 -14.39 -2.88 1.63
C PHE A 17 -14.75 -4.34 1.33
N VAL A 18 -14.18 -4.85 0.24
CA VAL A 18 -14.47 -6.20 -0.27
C VAL A 18 -13.55 -7.20 0.40
N ASP A 19 -14.13 -8.29 0.96
CA ASP A 19 -13.38 -9.40 1.59
C ASP A 19 -12.42 -8.93 2.71
N ARG A 20 -11.31 -9.63 2.88
CA ARG A 20 -10.27 -9.36 3.88
C ARG A 20 -10.66 -9.73 5.32
N GLU A 21 -11.69 -10.54 5.51
CA GLU A 21 -12.14 -10.92 6.87
C GLU A 21 -11.03 -11.64 7.64
N ARG A 22 -10.26 -12.50 6.96
CA ARG A 22 -9.16 -13.24 7.56
C ARG A 22 -8.02 -12.30 7.99
N GLU A 23 -7.59 -11.43 7.11
CA GLU A 23 -6.53 -10.46 7.39
C GLU A 23 -6.97 -9.44 8.44
N ARG A 24 -8.21 -8.96 8.35
CA ARG A 24 -8.83 -8.05 9.32
C ARG A 24 -8.88 -8.68 10.72
N LYS A 25 -9.36 -9.92 10.83
CA LYS A 25 -9.39 -10.66 12.09
C LYS A 25 -7.99 -10.85 12.68
N ARG A 26 -6.99 -11.18 11.83
CA ARG A 26 -5.61 -11.36 12.25
C ARG A 26 -5.00 -10.05 12.73
N LEU A 27 -5.12 -8.96 11.96
CA LEU A 27 -4.59 -7.65 12.34
C LEU A 27 -5.25 -7.13 13.62
N LYS A 28 -6.58 -7.28 13.75
CA LYS A 28 -7.31 -6.94 14.97
C LYS A 28 -6.80 -7.76 16.18
N GLY A 29 -6.58 -9.05 16.01
CA GLY A 29 -6.00 -9.90 17.04
C GLY A 29 -4.63 -9.43 17.49
N ASN A 30 -3.74 -9.12 16.54
CA ASN A 30 -2.41 -8.60 16.81
C ASN A 30 -2.45 -7.27 17.57
N VAL A 31 -3.32 -6.35 17.16
CA VAL A 31 -3.53 -5.06 17.86
C VAL A 31 -3.96 -5.28 19.30
N LEU A 32 -4.95 -6.16 19.53
CA LEU A 32 -5.48 -6.42 20.88
C LEU A 32 -4.49 -7.14 21.80
N THR A 33 -3.55 -7.90 21.24
CA THR A 33 -2.54 -8.66 22.00
C THR A 33 -1.17 -7.99 22.05
N GLY A 34 -1.02 -6.81 21.44
CA GLY A 34 0.26 -6.08 21.42
C GLY A 34 1.32 -6.68 20.49
N VAL A 35 0.91 -7.48 19.51
CA VAL A 35 1.83 -8.08 18.52
C VAL A 35 2.09 -7.11 17.38
N ASN A 36 3.35 -6.74 17.19
CA ASN A 36 3.74 -5.92 16.03
C ASN A 36 3.41 -6.62 14.72
N THR A 37 2.97 -5.87 13.73
CA THR A 37 2.57 -6.40 12.43
C THR A 37 3.32 -5.71 11.30
N ILE A 38 3.81 -6.50 10.36
CA ILE A 38 4.41 -6.03 9.12
C ILE A 38 3.48 -6.43 7.97
N LEU A 39 2.85 -5.44 7.34
CA LEU A 39 1.89 -5.67 6.27
C LEU A 39 2.50 -5.31 4.92
N ILE A 40 2.69 -6.30 4.07
CA ILE A 40 3.38 -6.17 2.77
C ILE A 40 2.41 -6.49 1.65
N SER A 41 2.28 -5.60 0.70
CA SER A 41 1.62 -5.87 -0.57
C SER A 41 1.95 -4.78 -1.59
N PRO A 42 1.74 -5.03 -2.88
CA PRO A 42 1.85 -4.00 -3.90
C PRO A 42 0.93 -2.80 -3.64
N ARG A 43 1.13 -1.73 -4.40
CA ARG A 43 0.24 -0.56 -4.38
C ARG A 43 -1.20 -0.96 -4.73
N ARG A 44 -2.18 -0.24 -4.16
CA ARG A 44 -3.61 -0.39 -4.50
C ARG A 44 -4.24 -1.74 -4.12
N TYR A 45 -3.59 -2.51 -3.23
CA TYR A 45 -4.13 -3.78 -2.69
C TYR A 45 -4.99 -3.58 -1.43
N GLY A 46 -5.15 -2.34 -0.94
CA GLY A 46 -6.03 -2.03 0.18
C GLY A 46 -5.37 -2.09 1.56
N LYS A 47 -4.02 -1.95 1.67
CA LYS A 47 -3.31 -1.90 2.98
C LYS A 47 -3.89 -0.86 3.92
N SER A 48 -3.91 0.39 3.49
CA SER A 48 -4.37 1.52 4.30
C SER A 48 -5.86 1.39 4.63
N SER A 49 -6.68 0.83 3.71
CA SER A 49 -8.10 0.51 3.98
C SER A 49 -8.24 -0.58 5.05
N LEU A 50 -7.39 -1.61 5.04
CA LEU A 50 -7.40 -2.66 6.07
C LEU A 50 -7.02 -2.10 7.44
N VAL A 51 -5.99 -1.26 7.52
CA VAL A 51 -5.56 -0.59 8.76
C VAL A 51 -6.69 0.30 9.30
N GLN A 52 -7.29 1.13 8.44
CA GLN A 52 -8.41 2.00 8.79
C GLN A 52 -9.62 1.21 9.29
N GLN A 53 -10.03 0.17 8.56
CA GLN A 53 -11.16 -0.68 8.95
C GLN A 53 -10.88 -1.40 10.29
N THR A 54 -9.64 -1.81 10.53
CA THR A 54 -9.25 -2.41 11.82
C THR A 54 -9.32 -1.39 12.96
N ALA A 55 -8.92 -0.13 12.70
CA ALA A 55 -9.05 0.94 13.69
C ALA A 55 -10.51 1.21 14.05
N GLU A 56 -11.41 1.20 13.06
CA GLU A 56 -12.85 1.31 13.28
C GLU A 56 -13.42 0.16 14.11
N ASP A 57 -12.97 -1.07 13.85
CA ASP A 57 -13.41 -2.28 14.57
C ASP A 57 -13.09 -2.29 16.07
N VAL A 58 -12.06 -1.57 16.46
CA VAL A 58 -11.64 -1.47 17.87
C VAL A 58 -11.95 -0.11 18.47
N SER A 59 -12.55 0.80 17.71
CA SER A 59 -12.84 2.19 18.12
C SER A 59 -13.79 2.29 19.35
N THR A 60 -14.55 1.24 19.63
CA THR A 60 -15.41 1.15 20.84
C THR A 60 -14.59 1.05 22.13
N ASP A 61 -13.38 0.51 22.10
CA ASP A 61 -12.46 0.53 23.24
C ASP A 61 -11.65 1.84 23.23
N LYS A 62 -12.10 2.80 24.02
CA LYS A 62 -11.44 4.11 24.16
C LYS A 62 -10.02 4.05 24.69
N ARG A 63 -9.58 2.90 25.19
CA ARG A 63 -8.18 2.70 25.63
C ARG A 63 -7.25 2.41 24.47
N ILE A 64 -7.76 2.05 23.28
CA ILE A 64 -6.94 1.83 22.09
C ILE A 64 -6.94 3.09 21.24
N ARG A 65 -5.76 3.60 20.90
CA ARG A 65 -5.57 4.80 20.07
C ARG A 65 -4.67 4.49 18.89
N PHE A 66 -5.00 5.06 17.74
CA PHE A 66 -4.23 4.89 16.51
C PHE A 66 -3.52 6.20 16.15
N ALA A 67 -2.20 6.14 16.04
CA ALA A 67 -1.37 7.19 15.46
C ALA A 67 -0.95 6.73 14.06
N GLN A 68 -1.28 7.49 13.03
CA GLN A 68 -0.98 7.16 11.64
C GLN A 68 0.05 8.13 11.08
N VAL A 69 1.08 7.60 10.45
CA VAL A 69 2.18 8.35 9.82
C VAL A 69 2.40 7.81 8.42
N ASP A 70 2.50 8.69 7.44
CA ASP A 70 2.91 8.36 6.08
C ASP A 70 4.33 8.85 5.83
N LEU A 71 5.23 7.94 5.44
CA LEU A 71 6.62 8.24 5.12
C LEU A 71 6.85 8.50 3.62
N PHE A 72 5.82 8.66 2.81
CA PHE A 72 5.95 8.79 1.36
C PHE A 72 6.91 9.93 0.94
N GLU A 73 6.77 11.11 1.57
CA GLU A 73 7.58 12.29 1.28
C GLU A 73 8.74 12.51 2.25
N VAL A 74 8.91 11.63 3.22
CA VAL A 74 9.92 11.78 4.28
C VAL A 74 11.31 11.47 3.73
N ARG A 75 12.26 12.38 3.94
CA ARG A 75 13.61 12.33 3.36
C ARG A 75 14.69 11.81 4.30
N ASP A 76 14.49 11.99 5.62
CA ASP A 76 15.49 11.65 6.63
C ASP A 76 14.87 11.23 7.97
N GLU A 77 15.74 10.81 8.90
CA GLU A 77 15.36 10.40 10.25
C GLU A 77 14.68 11.53 11.03
N ARG A 78 15.13 12.78 10.85
CA ARG A 78 14.60 13.94 11.54
C ARG A 78 13.12 14.14 11.20
N GLU A 79 12.82 14.26 9.91
CA GLU A 79 11.46 14.48 9.43
C GLU A 79 10.54 13.31 9.84
N MET A 80 11.04 12.08 9.83
CA MET A 80 10.32 10.91 10.34
C MET A 80 9.97 11.05 11.83
N LEU A 81 10.94 11.43 12.67
CA LEU A 81 10.73 11.58 14.11
C LEU A 81 9.76 12.72 14.43
N GLU A 82 9.83 13.83 13.69
CA GLU A 82 8.88 14.95 13.79
C GLU A 82 7.46 14.49 13.48
N ARG A 83 7.24 13.78 12.36
CA ARG A 83 5.92 13.25 11.97
C ARG A 83 5.37 12.22 12.95
N ILE A 84 6.21 11.29 13.42
CA ILE A 84 5.80 10.33 14.46
C ILE A 84 5.38 11.06 15.74
N THR A 85 6.18 12.01 16.20
CA THR A 85 5.89 12.79 17.40
C THR A 85 4.56 13.54 17.29
N ALA A 86 4.34 14.25 16.19
CA ALA A 86 3.10 14.96 15.92
C ALA A 86 1.88 14.03 15.92
N ALA A 87 1.96 12.92 15.19
CA ALA A 87 0.87 11.94 15.09
C ALA A 87 0.54 11.32 16.46
N VAL A 88 1.55 10.99 17.25
CA VAL A 88 1.38 10.42 18.60
C VAL A 88 0.71 11.41 19.56
N ILE A 89 1.13 12.68 19.58
CA ILE A 89 0.51 13.72 20.40
C ILE A 89 -0.97 13.90 19.99
N VAL A 90 -1.26 13.96 18.69
CA VAL A 90 -2.65 14.06 18.19
C VAL A 90 -3.49 12.87 18.63
N ALA A 91 -2.98 11.66 18.47
CA ALA A 91 -3.71 10.42 18.78
C ALA A 91 -3.98 10.23 20.27
N THR A 92 -3.07 10.70 21.11
CA THR A 92 -3.14 10.52 22.57
C THR A 92 -3.85 11.66 23.31
N SER A 93 -4.20 12.76 22.63
CA SER A 93 -4.86 13.92 23.23
C SER A 93 -6.30 14.05 22.73
N ASN A 94 -7.22 14.41 23.66
CA ASN A 94 -8.64 14.54 23.33
C ASN A 94 -9.04 15.96 22.92
N THR A 95 -8.30 16.97 23.38
CA THR A 95 -8.57 18.41 23.11
C THR A 95 -7.34 19.12 22.56
N LEU A 96 -7.54 20.26 21.89
CA LEU A 96 -6.45 21.11 21.42
C LEU A 96 -5.58 21.62 22.58
N GLU A 97 -6.20 22.00 23.70
CA GLU A 97 -5.49 22.45 24.91
C GLU A 97 -4.60 21.33 25.47
N GLU A 98 -5.09 20.10 25.50
CA GLU A 98 -4.31 18.93 25.91
C GLU A 98 -3.11 18.71 24.97
N ARG A 99 -3.31 18.82 23.66
CA ARG A 99 -2.24 18.72 22.66
C ARG A 99 -1.14 19.77 22.89
N LEU A 100 -1.52 21.02 23.08
CA LEU A 100 -0.59 22.11 23.35
C LEU A 100 0.15 21.92 24.67
N ARG A 101 -0.52 21.46 25.71
CA ARG A 101 0.08 21.13 26.99
C ARG A 101 1.07 19.98 26.90
N ASP A 102 0.68 18.89 26.24
CA ASP A 102 1.54 17.72 26.08
C ASP A 102 2.77 18.07 25.22
N LEU A 103 2.57 18.86 24.16
CA LEU A 103 3.65 19.38 23.33
C LEU A 103 4.60 20.27 24.13
N LYS A 104 4.08 21.25 24.92
CA LYS A 104 4.90 22.11 25.76
C LYS A 104 5.71 21.30 26.77
N ARG A 105 5.08 20.37 27.49
CA ARG A 105 5.78 19.50 28.46
C ARG A 105 6.90 18.71 27.80
N PHE A 106 6.61 18.19 26.63
CA PHE A 106 7.56 17.39 25.86
C PHE A 106 8.74 18.23 25.38
N VAL A 107 8.47 19.39 24.74
CA VAL A 107 9.51 20.30 24.24
C VAL A 107 10.36 20.84 25.39
N GLN A 108 9.75 21.22 26.51
CA GLN A 108 10.48 21.70 27.69
C GLN A 108 11.36 20.63 28.34
N ALA A 109 10.94 19.37 28.29
CA ALA A 109 11.73 18.26 28.83
C ALA A 109 12.94 17.92 27.94
N ILE A 110 12.85 18.15 26.62
CA ILE A 110 13.89 17.76 25.64
C ILE A 110 14.79 18.91 25.27
N VAL A 111 14.21 20.12 25.11
CA VAL A 111 14.93 21.31 24.64
C VAL A 111 14.51 22.53 25.50
N PRO A 112 15.22 22.79 26.60
CA PRO A 112 14.86 23.88 27.51
C PRO A 112 14.83 25.28 26.88
N LYS A 113 15.31 25.47 25.65
CA LYS A 113 15.47 26.78 24.99
C LYS A 113 14.63 27.01 23.73
N VAL A 114 13.68 26.13 23.39
CA VAL A 114 12.85 26.30 22.16
C VAL A 114 11.65 27.18 22.43
N SER A 115 11.53 28.30 21.69
CA SER A 115 10.31 29.09 21.58
C SER A 115 9.33 28.42 20.61
N LEU A 116 8.13 28.09 21.08
CA LEU A 116 7.04 27.60 20.23
C LEU A 116 6.47 28.80 19.48
N GLY A 117 6.44 28.71 18.15
CA GLY A 117 5.69 29.65 17.31
C GLY A 117 4.19 29.63 17.67
N SER A 118 3.60 30.78 17.82
CA SER A 118 2.25 30.99 18.36
C SER A 118 1.16 31.06 17.28
N ASP A 119 1.32 30.42 16.15
CA ASP A 119 0.26 30.41 15.11
C ASP A 119 -0.60 29.15 15.20
N PRO A 120 -1.86 29.27 15.67
CA PRO A 120 -2.77 28.13 15.86
C PRO A 120 -3.34 27.55 14.54
N THR A 121 -3.09 28.17 13.40
CA THR A 121 -3.71 27.85 12.12
C THR A 121 -2.80 27.05 11.16
N GLN A 122 -1.52 26.93 11.46
CA GLN A 122 -0.60 26.09 10.70
C GLN A 122 -0.52 24.68 11.30
N GLU A 123 -0.38 23.67 10.44
CA GLU A 123 -0.06 22.30 10.84
C GLU A 123 1.07 22.34 11.88
N MET A 124 0.87 21.65 13.00
CA MET A 124 1.80 21.64 14.13
C MET A 124 3.18 21.15 13.66
N SER A 125 4.05 22.08 13.27
CA SER A 125 5.44 21.78 12.97
C SER A 125 6.28 21.96 14.25
N ILE A 126 6.98 20.90 14.63
CA ILE A 126 7.96 20.95 15.73
C ILE A 126 9.30 21.31 15.08
N GLY A 127 9.66 22.58 15.07
CA GLY A 127 10.96 23.04 14.58
C GLY A 127 12.08 22.69 15.58
N LEU A 128 12.56 21.47 15.55
CA LEU A 128 13.74 21.05 16.32
C LEU A 128 15.01 21.33 15.51
N SER A 129 16.04 21.89 16.16
CA SER A 129 17.34 21.99 15.52
C SER A 129 17.98 20.60 15.40
N TRP A 130 18.87 20.41 14.41
CA TRP A 130 19.55 19.13 14.23
C TRP A 130 20.38 18.70 15.45
N GLU A 131 21.00 19.66 16.15
CA GLU A 131 21.78 19.39 17.35
C GLU A 131 20.90 18.94 18.53
N ASP A 132 19.74 19.57 18.71
CA ASP A 132 18.76 19.18 19.72
C ASP A 132 18.20 17.78 19.45
N LEU A 133 17.98 17.45 18.20
CA LEU A 133 17.46 16.17 17.76
C LEU A 133 18.47 15.04 18.00
N GLN A 134 19.75 15.27 17.71
CA GLN A 134 20.81 14.31 17.99
C GLN A 134 20.95 13.97 19.47
N ARG A 135 20.73 14.95 20.35
CA ARG A 135 20.75 14.75 21.81
C ARG A 135 19.51 14.02 22.31
N SER A 136 18.38 14.22 21.67
CA SER A 136 17.05 13.82 22.19
C SER A 136 16.37 12.70 21.42
N ARG A 137 16.99 12.13 20.36
CA ARG A 137 16.35 11.12 19.50
C ARG A 137 15.86 9.88 20.24
N HIS A 138 16.56 9.46 21.31
CA HIS A 138 16.09 8.35 22.15
C HIS A 138 14.82 8.72 22.91
N GLU A 139 14.72 9.94 23.42
CA GLU A 139 13.55 10.43 24.13
C GLU A 139 12.35 10.61 23.20
N LEU A 140 12.59 11.05 21.95
CA LEU A 140 11.57 11.12 20.90
C LEU A 140 11.01 9.74 20.56
N LEU A 141 11.88 8.75 20.46
CA LEU A 141 11.47 7.36 20.17
C LEU A 141 10.75 6.69 21.34
N ASP A 142 11.07 7.06 22.59
CA ASP A 142 10.39 6.55 23.78
C ASP A 142 9.13 7.35 24.13
N LEU A 143 8.87 8.51 23.48
CA LEU A 143 7.68 9.33 23.72
C LEU A 143 6.36 8.57 23.54
N PRO A 144 6.15 7.78 22.47
CA PRO A 144 4.93 7.00 22.30
C PRO A 144 4.62 6.11 23.51
N GLU A 145 5.63 5.41 24.03
CA GLU A 145 5.51 4.53 25.20
C GLU A 145 5.20 5.32 26.48
N ARG A 146 5.92 6.42 26.71
CA ARG A 146 5.69 7.27 27.90
C ARG A 146 4.28 7.87 27.93
N LEU A 147 3.78 8.35 26.78
CA LEU A 147 2.42 8.89 26.69
C LEU A 147 1.37 7.79 26.85
N ALA A 148 1.56 6.64 26.23
CA ALA A 148 0.66 5.51 26.36
C ALA A 148 0.56 5.03 27.81
N GLN A 149 1.70 4.88 28.47
CA GLN A 149 1.77 4.52 29.89
C GLN A 149 1.11 5.55 30.82
N ALA A 150 1.46 6.85 30.64
CA ALA A 150 0.93 7.93 31.47
C ALA A 150 -0.59 8.07 31.34
N LYS A 151 -1.13 7.84 30.14
CA LYS A 151 -2.58 7.95 29.86
C LYS A 151 -3.32 6.60 30.02
N LYS A 152 -2.62 5.53 30.38
CA LYS A 152 -3.15 4.17 30.54
C LYS A 152 -3.91 3.69 29.29
N ILE A 153 -3.33 3.89 28.13
CA ILE A 153 -3.86 3.48 26.83
C ILE A 153 -2.91 2.52 26.12
N GLN A 154 -3.45 1.75 25.18
CA GLN A 154 -2.71 1.01 24.19
C GLN A 154 -2.60 1.87 22.92
N LEU A 155 -1.41 2.26 22.54
CA LEU A 155 -1.18 3.02 21.31
C LEU A 155 -0.81 2.08 20.16
N VAL A 156 -1.47 2.24 19.02
CA VAL A 156 -1.12 1.55 17.77
C VAL A 156 -0.46 2.56 16.84
N LEU A 157 0.85 2.44 16.66
CA LEU A 157 1.62 3.28 15.77
C LEU A 157 1.66 2.65 14.38
N CYS A 158 0.88 3.22 13.47
CA CYS A 158 0.75 2.79 12.08
C CYS A 158 1.64 3.64 11.18
N ILE A 159 2.58 3.01 10.48
CA ILE A 159 3.51 3.72 9.60
C ILE A 159 3.38 3.18 8.18
N ASP A 160 2.84 4.01 7.28
CA ASP A 160 2.73 3.72 5.85
C ASP A 160 4.05 4.03 5.13
N GLU A 161 4.26 3.37 4.00
CA GLU A 161 5.44 3.45 3.14
C GLU A 161 6.76 3.29 3.92
N PHE A 162 6.74 2.38 4.92
CA PHE A 162 7.86 2.16 5.85
C PHE A 162 9.18 1.84 5.14
N GLN A 163 9.14 1.23 3.94
CA GLN A 163 10.36 0.94 3.17
C GLN A 163 11.17 2.20 2.82
N ASN A 164 10.58 3.40 2.90
CA ASN A 164 11.29 4.64 2.59
C ASN A 164 12.44 4.94 3.56
N ILE A 165 12.44 4.37 4.78
CA ILE A 165 13.60 4.43 5.66
C ILE A 165 14.87 3.81 5.03
N GLY A 166 14.71 2.93 4.04
CA GLY A 166 15.80 2.36 3.26
C GLY A 166 16.48 3.35 2.31
N GLN A 167 15.90 4.54 2.12
CA GLN A 167 16.45 5.62 1.28
C GLN A 167 17.07 6.76 2.10
N PHE A 168 17.03 6.69 3.42
CA PHE A 168 17.63 7.70 4.30
C PHE A 168 19.16 7.71 4.18
N PRO A 169 19.85 8.80 4.56
CA PRO A 169 21.32 8.90 4.46
C PRO A 169 22.06 7.76 5.13
N ASP A 170 21.62 7.29 6.30
CA ASP A 170 22.13 6.07 6.97
C ASP A 170 20.98 5.13 7.34
N PRO A 171 20.49 4.33 6.38
CA PRO A 171 19.32 3.49 6.59
C PRO A 171 19.52 2.44 7.68
N LYS A 172 20.74 1.91 7.78
CA LYS A 172 21.06 0.84 8.74
C LYS A 172 21.16 1.35 10.17
N ALA A 173 21.75 2.53 10.37
CA ALA A 173 21.79 3.18 11.68
C ALA A 173 20.39 3.56 12.16
N THR A 174 19.57 4.15 11.29
CA THR A 174 18.16 4.46 11.59
C THR A 174 17.38 3.20 11.99
N GLN A 175 17.52 2.11 11.23
CA GLN A 175 16.83 0.85 11.58
C GLN A 175 17.29 0.28 12.93
N LYS A 176 18.60 0.33 13.24
CA LYS A 176 19.12 -0.10 14.54
C LYS A 176 18.54 0.75 15.69
N LEU A 177 18.50 2.06 15.50
CA LEU A 177 17.97 3.01 16.47
C LEU A 177 16.50 2.73 16.75
N LEU A 178 15.66 2.64 15.72
CA LEU A 178 14.24 2.32 15.83
C LEU A 178 14.04 0.96 16.53
N ARG A 179 14.77 -0.07 16.09
CA ARG A 179 14.67 -1.41 16.66
C ARG A 179 15.01 -1.43 18.14
N SER A 180 16.08 -0.74 18.55
CA SER A 180 16.52 -0.70 19.95
C SER A 180 15.51 -0.02 20.89
N ALA A 181 14.79 1.00 20.39
CA ALA A 181 13.71 1.63 21.14
C ALA A 181 12.43 0.78 21.16
N TRP A 182 11.92 0.46 20.00
CA TRP A 182 10.60 -0.16 19.83
C TRP A 182 10.46 -1.56 20.44
N GLN A 183 11.54 -2.33 20.51
CA GLN A 183 11.50 -3.65 21.19
C GLN A 183 11.26 -3.55 22.70
N ARG A 184 11.44 -2.36 23.32
CA ARG A 184 11.20 -2.14 24.74
C ARG A 184 9.78 -1.65 25.04
N HIS A 185 9.04 -1.25 24.02
CA HIS A 185 7.68 -0.75 24.16
C HIS A 185 6.73 -1.86 24.64
N LYS A 186 5.94 -1.56 25.64
CA LYS A 186 4.93 -2.48 26.24
C LYS A 186 3.50 -2.01 25.99
N HIS A 187 3.32 -0.70 25.78
CA HIS A 187 2.02 -0.07 25.57
C HIS A 187 1.87 0.43 24.12
N VAL A 188 2.88 0.22 23.27
CA VAL A 188 2.83 0.59 21.84
C VAL A 188 2.94 -0.67 20.99
N THR A 189 1.98 -0.84 20.09
CA THR A 189 1.99 -1.86 19.03
C THR A 189 2.31 -1.18 17.71
N HIS A 190 3.26 -1.72 16.94
CA HIS A 190 3.66 -1.16 15.66
C HIS A 190 3.00 -1.91 14.51
N VAL A 191 2.35 -1.17 13.61
CA VAL A 191 1.82 -1.68 12.34
C VAL A 191 2.59 -0.99 11.22
N LEU A 192 3.60 -1.70 10.67
CA LEU A 192 4.49 -1.18 9.65
C LEU A 192 4.07 -1.74 8.30
N TYR A 193 3.74 -0.86 7.35
CA TYR A 193 3.28 -1.33 6.05
C TYR A 193 3.90 -0.53 4.91
N GLY A 194 3.93 -1.16 3.73
CA GLY A 194 4.54 -0.54 2.56
C GLY A 194 4.19 -1.22 1.26
N SER A 195 4.39 -0.48 0.18
CA SER A 195 3.96 -0.87 -1.16
C SER A 195 5.06 -1.53 -1.99
N LYS A 196 6.33 -1.30 -1.69
CA LYS A 196 7.47 -1.88 -2.41
C LYS A 196 7.89 -3.20 -1.75
N ARG A 197 7.29 -4.30 -2.23
CA ARG A 197 7.45 -5.64 -1.65
C ARG A 197 8.91 -6.02 -1.45
N HIS A 198 9.74 -5.88 -2.48
CA HIS A 198 11.16 -6.24 -2.41
C HIS A 198 11.92 -5.47 -1.32
N MET A 199 11.67 -4.15 -1.17
CA MET A 199 12.30 -3.33 -0.13
C MET A 199 11.82 -3.72 1.28
N MET A 200 10.52 -3.99 1.44
CA MET A 200 9.98 -4.48 2.71
C MET A 200 10.58 -5.84 3.08
N LEU A 201 10.68 -6.78 2.13
CA LEU A 201 11.32 -8.07 2.37
C LEU A 201 12.79 -7.89 2.77
N ASP A 202 13.52 -7.00 2.13
CA ASP A 202 14.91 -6.70 2.47
C ASP A 202 15.06 -6.23 3.93
N ILE A 203 14.16 -5.41 4.43
CA ILE A 203 14.18 -4.89 5.80
C ILE A 203 13.82 -5.98 6.83
N PHE A 204 12.78 -6.79 6.56
CA PHE A 204 12.17 -7.64 7.59
C PHE A 204 12.55 -9.12 7.54
N THR A 205 13.07 -9.62 6.40
CA THR A 205 13.34 -11.07 6.23
C THR A 205 14.82 -11.43 6.21
N LYS A 206 15.72 -10.48 5.94
CA LYS A 206 17.16 -10.74 5.95
C LYS A 206 17.69 -10.78 7.39
N SER A 207 18.31 -11.89 7.80
CA SER A 207 18.83 -12.09 9.15
C SER A 207 19.90 -11.07 9.58
N THR A 208 20.55 -10.40 8.62
CA THR A 208 21.55 -9.35 8.85
C THR A 208 20.93 -7.96 9.09
N MET A 209 19.61 -7.82 8.96
CA MET A 209 18.92 -6.55 9.11
C MET A 209 18.32 -6.39 10.51
N PRO A 210 18.31 -5.16 11.07
CA PRO A 210 17.84 -4.90 12.43
C PRO A 210 16.41 -5.36 12.70
N PHE A 211 15.52 -5.23 11.72
CA PHE A 211 14.11 -5.60 11.87
C PHE A 211 13.77 -7.08 11.60
N TYR A 212 14.80 -7.92 11.43
CA TYR A 212 14.56 -9.37 11.29
C TYR A 212 13.71 -9.91 12.44
N LYS A 213 12.60 -10.59 12.12
CA LYS A 213 11.63 -11.13 13.10
C LYS A 213 11.07 -10.10 14.09
N PHE A 214 10.81 -8.87 13.65
CA PHE A 214 10.27 -7.82 14.52
C PHE A 214 8.80 -8.04 14.90
N GLY A 215 8.04 -8.69 14.09
CA GLY A 215 6.61 -8.93 14.32
C GLY A 215 6.02 -9.96 13.38
N ASP A 216 4.71 -10.04 13.37
CA ASP A 216 3.93 -10.91 12.51
C ASP A 216 3.94 -10.40 11.06
N LEU A 217 4.40 -11.24 10.14
CA LEU A 217 4.52 -10.91 8.72
C LEU A 217 3.23 -11.30 7.99
N MET A 218 2.52 -10.30 7.48
CA MET A 218 1.27 -10.46 6.74
C MET A 218 1.44 -9.99 5.30
N PHE A 219 0.95 -10.79 4.36
CA PHE A 219 0.88 -10.43 2.95
C PHE A 219 -0.57 -10.22 2.55
N LEU A 220 -0.87 -9.13 1.83
CA LEU A 220 -2.14 -9.00 1.15
C LEU A 220 -1.98 -9.49 -0.28
N GLU A 221 -2.69 -10.54 -0.57
CA GLU A 221 -2.81 -11.09 -1.92
C GLU A 221 -3.96 -10.42 -2.68
N ARG A 222 -4.17 -10.79 -3.94
CA ARG A 222 -5.37 -10.43 -4.71
C ARG A 222 -6.61 -10.94 -3.99
N ILE A 223 -7.73 -10.25 -4.14
CA ILE A 223 -9.02 -10.68 -3.58
C ILE A 223 -9.56 -11.81 -4.44
N GLU A 224 -10.01 -12.90 -3.82
CA GLU A 224 -10.52 -14.07 -4.55
C GLU A 224 -11.76 -13.72 -5.39
N ARG A 225 -11.82 -14.29 -6.59
CA ARG A 225 -12.83 -13.99 -7.60
C ARG A 225 -14.28 -14.09 -7.12
N PRO A 226 -14.70 -15.08 -6.31
CA PRO A 226 -16.07 -15.17 -5.83
C PRO A 226 -16.54 -13.94 -5.04
N TYR A 227 -15.64 -13.31 -4.26
CA TYR A 227 -15.97 -12.08 -3.52
C TYR A 227 -16.18 -10.90 -4.47
N TRP A 228 -15.37 -10.81 -5.54
CA TRP A 228 -15.56 -9.82 -6.59
C TRP A 228 -16.88 -10.00 -7.32
N THR A 229 -17.20 -11.22 -7.72
CA THR A 229 -18.46 -11.53 -8.40
C THR A 229 -19.65 -11.09 -7.56
N ALA A 230 -19.68 -11.49 -6.29
CA ALA A 230 -20.76 -11.11 -5.37
C ALA A 230 -20.85 -9.59 -5.18
N TYR A 231 -19.71 -8.91 -5.00
CA TYR A 231 -19.64 -7.46 -4.83
C TYR A 231 -20.16 -6.72 -6.07
N ILE A 232 -19.69 -7.07 -7.27
CA ILE A 232 -20.09 -6.40 -8.51
C ILE A 232 -21.60 -6.56 -8.73
N VAL A 233 -22.16 -7.76 -8.57
CA VAL A 233 -23.58 -8.01 -8.71
C VAL A 233 -24.40 -7.17 -7.73
N ASP A 234 -23.98 -7.09 -6.45
CA ASP A 234 -24.64 -6.27 -5.44
C ASP A 234 -24.60 -4.77 -5.80
N ARG A 235 -23.48 -4.26 -6.28
CA ARG A 235 -23.32 -2.84 -6.66
C ARG A 235 -24.21 -2.46 -7.83
N PHE A 236 -24.29 -3.30 -8.87
CA PHE A 236 -25.21 -3.08 -9.98
C PHE A 236 -26.67 -3.06 -9.50
N LYS A 237 -27.06 -4.04 -8.68
CA LYS A 237 -28.42 -4.14 -8.13
C LYS A 237 -28.82 -2.90 -7.33
N ARG A 238 -27.94 -2.36 -6.49
CA ARG A 238 -28.22 -1.17 -5.67
C ARG A 238 -28.47 0.09 -6.49
N THR A 239 -27.99 0.13 -7.72
CA THR A 239 -28.19 1.24 -8.65
C THR A 239 -29.28 0.95 -9.69
N LYS A 240 -30.11 -0.10 -9.46
CA LYS A 240 -31.21 -0.53 -10.35
C LYS A 240 -30.74 -1.01 -11.73
N LYS A 241 -29.46 -1.36 -11.88
CA LYS A 241 -28.91 -2.05 -13.04
C LYS A 241 -28.74 -3.53 -12.74
N LYS A 242 -28.58 -4.33 -13.78
CA LYS A 242 -28.38 -5.78 -13.68
C LYS A 242 -27.08 -6.16 -14.36
N ILE A 243 -26.40 -7.16 -13.82
CA ILE A 243 -25.27 -7.84 -14.44
C ILE A 243 -25.38 -9.34 -14.14
N ASP A 244 -25.11 -10.17 -15.10
CA ASP A 244 -25.02 -11.61 -14.92
C ASP A 244 -23.77 -11.98 -14.11
N LYS A 245 -23.82 -13.11 -13.36
CA LYS A 245 -22.70 -13.57 -12.55
C LYS A 245 -21.47 -13.87 -13.39
N ASP A 246 -21.65 -14.44 -14.58
CA ASP A 246 -20.54 -14.79 -15.47
C ASP A 246 -19.85 -13.52 -16.01
N LEU A 247 -20.63 -12.48 -16.35
CA LEU A 247 -20.08 -11.19 -16.74
C LEU A 247 -19.35 -10.48 -15.57
N ALA A 248 -19.90 -10.55 -14.37
CA ALA A 248 -19.24 -10.03 -13.18
C ALA A 248 -17.93 -10.77 -12.89
N THR A 249 -17.92 -12.09 -13.06
CA THR A 249 -16.72 -12.94 -12.96
C THR A 249 -15.70 -12.59 -14.04
N SER A 250 -16.15 -12.33 -15.27
CA SER A 250 -15.28 -11.92 -16.39
C SER A 250 -14.60 -10.58 -16.12
N ILE A 251 -15.29 -9.57 -15.54
CA ILE A 251 -14.68 -8.31 -15.13
C ILE A 251 -13.51 -8.55 -14.17
N ALA A 252 -13.71 -9.39 -13.15
CA ALA A 252 -12.67 -9.72 -12.20
C ALA A 252 -11.49 -10.46 -12.85
N ALA A 253 -11.81 -11.40 -13.78
CA ALA A 253 -10.80 -12.17 -14.51
C ALA A 253 -9.95 -11.30 -15.44
N ILE A 254 -10.57 -10.39 -16.21
CA ILE A 254 -9.87 -9.44 -17.09
C ILE A 254 -8.85 -8.60 -16.31
N MET A 255 -9.22 -8.17 -15.11
CA MET A 255 -8.34 -7.38 -14.24
C MET A 255 -7.56 -8.24 -13.24
N GLU A 256 -7.45 -9.55 -13.50
CA GLU A 256 -6.65 -10.50 -12.72
C GLU A 256 -6.92 -10.42 -11.21
N ASP A 257 -8.16 -10.16 -10.81
CA ASP A 257 -8.59 -10.00 -9.41
C ASP A 257 -7.85 -8.86 -8.64
N HIS A 258 -7.23 -7.92 -9.37
CA HIS A 258 -6.51 -6.79 -8.78
C HIS A 258 -7.48 -5.79 -8.14
N PRO A 259 -7.36 -5.47 -6.83
CA PRO A 259 -8.40 -4.75 -6.09
C PRO A 259 -8.82 -3.40 -6.67
N TYR A 260 -7.86 -2.62 -7.15
CA TYR A 260 -8.16 -1.33 -7.77
C TYR A 260 -8.70 -1.49 -9.20
N SER A 261 -8.05 -2.36 -10.00
CA SER A 261 -8.37 -2.46 -11.43
C SER A 261 -9.73 -3.13 -11.68
N VAL A 262 -10.15 -4.09 -10.82
CA VAL A 262 -11.48 -4.69 -10.87
C VAL A 262 -12.56 -3.61 -10.63
N GLN A 263 -12.41 -2.77 -9.61
CA GLN A 263 -13.37 -1.70 -9.35
C GLN A 263 -13.38 -0.66 -10.48
N LEU A 264 -12.23 -0.37 -11.07
CA LEU A 264 -12.10 0.57 -12.19
C LEU A 264 -12.86 0.07 -13.42
N LEU A 265 -12.64 -1.19 -13.84
CA LEU A 265 -13.37 -1.78 -14.98
C LEU A 265 -14.84 -1.99 -14.68
N ALA A 266 -15.20 -2.43 -13.46
CA ALA A 266 -16.60 -2.56 -13.06
C ALA A 266 -17.34 -1.23 -13.11
N ASN A 267 -16.69 -0.12 -12.73
CA ASN A 267 -17.27 1.22 -12.86
C ASN A 267 -17.44 1.63 -14.31
N ALA A 268 -16.45 1.41 -15.16
CA ALA A 268 -16.52 1.72 -16.59
C ALA A 268 -17.65 0.93 -17.27
N ALA A 269 -17.74 -0.38 -17.04
CA ALA A 269 -18.82 -1.22 -17.52
C ALA A 269 -20.20 -0.76 -17.01
N TRP A 270 -20.30 -0.38 -15.73
CA TRP A 270 -21.52 0.16 -15.15
C TRP A 270 -21.94 1.47 -15.82
N GLN A 271 -21.03 2.34 -16.18
CA GLN A 271 -21.32 3.59 -16.88
C GLN A 271 -21.87 3.31 -18.28
N GLN A 272 -21.32 2.35 -19.02
CA GLN A 272 -21.80 1.94 -20.35
C GLN A 272 -23.17 1.25 -20.29
N THR A 273 -23.49 0.58 -19.18
CA THR A 273 -24.74 -0.17 -19.01
C THR A 273 -25.94 0.74 -18.88
N LYS A 274 -27.00 0.54 -19.67
CA LYS A 274 -28.30 1.23 -19.47
C LYS A 274 -29.14 0.55 -18.38
N LEU A 275 -29.55 -0.68 -18.59
CA LEU A 275 -30.35 -1.48 -17.63
C LEU A 275 -29.70 -2.81 -17.28
N THR A 276 -29.26 -3.57 -18.27
CA THR A 276 -28.62 -4.88 -18.12
C THR A 276 -27.28 -4.86 -18.83
N CYS A 277 -26.22 -5.19 -18.10
CA CYS A 277 -24.87 -5.23 -18.61
C CYS A 277 -24.70 -6.34 -19.65
N THR A 278 -24.00 -6.04 -20.71
CA THR A 278 -23.64 -6.95 -21.79
C THR A 278 -22.12 -7.08 -21.90
N THR A 279 -21.67 -8.07 -22.67
CA THR A 279 -20.23 -8.18 -23.00
C THR A 279 -19.72 -6.93 -23.70
N ALA A 280 -20.53 -6.31 -24.58
CA ALA A 280 -20.17 -5.08 -25.26
C ALA A 280 -19.96 -3.90 -24.29
N ASP A 281 -20.76 -3.80 -23.21
CA ASP A 281 -20.57 -2.75 -22.19
C ASP A 281 -19.23 -2.90 -21.46
N ILE A 282 -18.79 -4.14 -21.19
CA ILE A 282 -17.49 -4.43 -20.58
C ILE A 282 -16.36 -4.10 -21.56
N ASP A 283 -16.47 -4.52 -22.81
CA ASP A 283 -15.45 -4.23 -23.84
C ASP A 283 -15.33 -2.71 -24.08
N ASN A 284 -16.44 -2.00 -24.23
CA ASN A 284 -16.45 -0.55 -24.42
C ASN A 284 -15.85 0.16 -23.20
N GLY A 285 -16.18 -0.28 -21.99
CA GLY A 285 -15.61 0.27 -20.76
C GLY A 285 -14.08 0.04 -20.69
N LEU A 286 -13.60 -1.13 -21.11
CA LEU A 286 -12.17 -1.42 -21.19
C LEU A 286 -11.46 -0.54 -22.23
N GLU A 287 -12.02 -0.42 -23.44
CA GLU A 287 -11.46 0.41 -24.52
C GLU A 287 -11.35 1.89 -24.06
N GLU A 288 -12.41 2.41 -23.42
CA GLU A 288 -12.42 3.77 -22.86
C GLU A 288 -11.29 3.96 -21.82
N LEU A 289 -11.11 3.00 -20.92
CA LEU A 289 -10.01 3.05 -19.95
C LEU A 289 -8.64 3.00 -20.62
N LEU A 290 -8.45 2.17 -21.66
CA LEU A 290 -7.20 2.10 -22.39
C LEU A 290 -6.87 3.44 -23.06
N ASP A 291 -7.86 4.14 -23.60
CA ASP A 291 -7.67 5.44 -24.23
C ASP A 291 -7.45 6.53 -23.17
N GLN A 292 -8.16 6.51 -22.06
CA GLN A 292 -8.00 7.44 -20.93
C GLN A 292 -6.58 7.38 -20.34
N TYR A 293 -6.01 6.19 -20.20
CA TYR A 293 -4.69 5.98 -19.60
C TYR A 293 -3.55 5.94 -20.64
N ALA A 294 -3.84 6.14 -21.94
CA ALA A 294 -2.87 5.97 -23.01
C ALA A 294 -1.60 6.83 -22.83
N ILE A 295 -1.75 8.11 -22.47
CA ILE A 295 -0.61 9.01 -22.25
C ILE A 295 0.27 8.53 -21.11
N LEU A 296 -0.33 8.09 -19.99
CA LEU A 296 0.39 7.56 -18.84
C LEU A 296 1.17 6.31 -19.23
N PHE A 297 0.55 5.39 -19.95
CA PHE A 297 1.18 4.14 -20.36
C PHE A 297 2.26 4.36 -21.42
N GLN A 298 2.09 5.34 -22.32
CA GLN A 298 3.13 5.72 -23.25
C GLN A 298 4.38 6.21 -22.53
N HIS A 299 4.23 7.07 -21.51
CA HIS A 299 5.38 7.51 -20.69
C HIS A 299 6.08 6.36 -19.97
N LEU A 300 5.32 5.34 -19.51
CA LEU A 300 5.94 4.15 -18.94
C LEU A 300 6.79 3.41 -19.99
N VAL A 301 6.26 3.23 -21.19
CA VAL A 301 6.97 2.56 -22.32
C VAL A 301 8.21 3.34 -22.73
N ASP A 302 8.13 4.66 -22.83
CA ASP A 302 9.26 5.53 -23.19
C ASP A 302 10.43 5.41 -22.20
N GLY A 303 10.13 5.03 -20.94
CA GLY A 303 11.12 4.74 -19.91
C GLY A 303 11.69 3.30 -19.95
N LEU A 304 11.28 2.46 -20.91
CA LEU A 304 11.69 1.06 -21.01
C LEU A 304 12.72 0.84 -22.15
N THR A 305 13.66 -0.06 -21.89
CA THR A 305 14.58 -0.51 -22.94
C THR A 305 13.94 -1.59 -23.82
N THR A 306 14.43 -1.77 -25.04
CA THR A 306 13.96 -2.82 -25.95
C THR A 306 13.97 -4.22 -25.32
N PRO A 307 15.02 -4.66 -24.59
CA PRO A 307 14.98 -5.95 -23.91
C PRO A 307 13.92 -6.04 -22.81
N GLN A 308 13.60 -4.93 -22.10
CA GLN A 308 12.51 -4.90 -21.13
C GLN A 308 11.15 -5.06 -21.80
N LEU A 309 10.90 -4.39 -22.91
CA LEU A 309 9.66 -4.53 -23.68
C LEU A 309 9.48 -5.95 -24.22
N ARG A 310 10.54 -6.57 -24.75
CA ARG A 310 10.51 -7.97 -25.22
C ARG A 310 10.25 -8.97 -24.08
N TYR A 311 10.81 -8.72 -22.91
CA TYR A 311 10.50 -9.51 -21.73
C TYR A 311 9.02 -9.40 -21.33
N LEU A 312 8.46 -8.20 -21.33
CA LEU A 312 7.04 -7.96 -21.06
C LEU A 312 6.15 -8.63 -22.13
N GLU A 313 6.56 -8.62 -23.39
CA GLU A 313 5.86 -9.30 -24.48
C GLU A 313 5.84 -10.82 -24.28
N ALA A 314 6.98 -11.42 -23.93
CA ALA A 314 7.08 -12.84 -23.60
C ALA A 314 6.18 -13.21 -22.42
N LEU A 315 6.15 -12.35 -21.37
CA LEU A 315 5.26 -12.55 -20.22
C LEU A 315 3.78 -12.48 -20.63
N ALA A 316 3.40 -11.52 -21.47
CA ALA A 316 2.05 -11.38 -22.00
C ALA A 316 1.65 -12.58 -22.89
N ASP A 317 2.60 -13.22 -23.57
CA ASP A 317 2.38 -14.46 -24.33
C ASP A 317 2.29 -15.71 -23.44
N GLY A 318 2.41 -15.56 -22.13
CA GLY A 318 2.29 -16.66 -21.16
C GLY A 318 3.56 -17.45 -20.95
N VAL A 319 4.73 -16.87 -21.27
CA VAL A 319 6.02 -17.51 -20.98
C VAL A 319 6.27 -17.54 -19.47
N GLU A 320 6.49 -18.74 -18.94
CA GLU A 320 6.84 -18.92 -17.52
C GLU A 320 8.35 -19.12 -17.30
N ARG A 321 9.05 -19.74 -18.28
CA ARG A 321 10.47 -20.08 -18.18
C ARG A 321 11.31 -19.26 -19.13
N PHE A 322 11.75 -18.10 -18.70
CA PHE A 322 12.47 -17.12 -19.51
C PHE A 322 13.91 -17.48 -19.87
N SER A 323 14.52 -18.46 -19.20
CA SER A 323 15.94 -18.80 -19.39
C SER A 323 16.15 -19.99 -20.33
N THR A 324 15.13 -20.48 -21.02
CA THR A 324 15.28 -21.54 -22.04
C THR A 324 15.87 -20.96 -23.32
N GLY A 325 16.70 -21.74 -24.02
CA GLY A 325 17.34 -21.31 -25.28
C GLY A 325 16.34 -20.83 -26.33
N GLU A 326 15.21 -21.51 -26.46
CA GLU A 326 14.11 -21.15 -27.36
C GLU A 326 13.56 -19.75 -27.05
N VAL A 327 13.22 -19.47 -25.77
CA VAL A 327 12.66 -18.19 -25.34
C VAL A 327 13.69 -17.07 -25.48
N LEU A 328 14.96 -17.32 -25.10
CA LEU A 328 16.05 -16.36 -25.23
C LEU A 328 16.24 -15.92 -26.70
N THR A 329 16.14 -16.87 -27.64
CA THR A 329 16.26 -16.58 -29.08
C THR A 329 15.02 -15.92 -29.61
N ARG A 330 13.82 -16.46 -29.33
CA ARG A 330 12.54 -15.97 -29.85
C ARG A 330 12.27 -14.49 -29.49
N TYR A 331 12.56 -14.12 -28.25
CA TYR A 331 12.31 -12.76 -27.75
C TYR A 331 13.59 -11.92 -27.64
N GLU A 332 14.70 -12.41 -28.17
CA GLU A 332 16.01 -11.72 -28.16
C GLU A 332 16.40 -11.17 -26.79
N LEU A 333 16.25 -12.00 -25.74
CA LEU A 333 16.51 -11.62 -24.36
C LEU A 333 17.99 -11.71 -23.96
N GLY A 334 18.84 -12.17 -24.87
CA GLY A 334 20.26 -12.34 -24.66
C GLY A 334 20.59 -13.57 -23.82
N SER A 335 21.09 -13.38 -22.61
CA SER A 335 21.47 -14.50 -21.72
C SER A 335 20.57 -14.60 -20.47
N SER A 336 20.61 -15.75 -19.79
CA SER A 336 19.92 -15.93 -18.50
C SER A 336 20.32 -14.87 -17.45
N ALA A 337 21.57 -14.43 -17.46
CA ALA A 337 22.03 -13.34 -16.60
C ALA A 337 21.36 -12.00 -16.96
N MET A 338 21.16 -11.74 -18.26
CA MET A 338 20.43 -10.56 -18.72
C MET A 338 18.97 -10.60 -18.29
N VAL A 339 18.29 -11.75 -18.39
CA VAL A 339 16.91 -11.95 -17.91
C VAL A 339 16.79 -11.57 -16.43
N GLY A 340 17.74 -12.00 -15.59
CA GLY A 340 17.76 -11.60 -14.17
C GLY A 340 17.85 -10.09 -13.96
N ARG A 341 18.68 -9.40 -14.75
CA ARG A 341 18.81 -7.93 -14.69
C ARG A 341 17.54 -7.23 -15.17
N ILE A 342 16.91 -7.73 -16.23
CA ILE A 342 15.65 -7.20 -16.76
C ILE A 342 14.56 -7.32 -15.70
N ARG A 343 14.42 -8.49 -15.06
CA ARG A 343 13.45 -8.73 -13.98
C ARG A 343 13.62 -7.72 -12.85
N THR A 344 14.83 -7.59 -12.33
CA THR A 344 15.14 -6.64 -11.24
C THR A 344 14.85 -5.19 -11.65
N ALA A 345 15.12 -4.82 -12.91
CA ALA A 345 14.86 -3.47 -13.39
C ALA A 345 13.35 -3.18 -13.51
N LEU A 346 12.54 -4.15 -13.97
CA LEU A 346 11.09 -4.02 -14.09
C LEU A 346 10.41 -4.00 -12.71
N GLU A 347 10.94 -4.75 -11.73
CA GLU A 347 10.49 -4.70 -10.35
C GLU A 347 10.78 -3.34 -9.70
N LYS A 348 11.99 -2.79 -9.89
CA LYS A 348 12.34 -1.44 -9.41
C LYS A 348 11.51 -0.33 -10.02
N LYS A 349 10.99 -0.54 -11.24
CA LYS A 349 10.07 0.37 -11.93
C LYS A 349 8.60 0.19 -11.53
N ASP A 350 8.30 -0.68 -10.57
CA ASP A 350 6.94 -1.01 -10.13
C ASP A 350 6.02 -1.46 -11.30
N ILE A 351 6.56 -2.21 -12.28
CA ILE A 351 5.81 -2.78 -13.41
C ILE A 351 5.42 -4.22 -13.12
N LEU A 352 6.34 -5.00 -12.55
CA LEU A 352 6.16 -6.40 -12.21
C LEU A 352 6.44 -6.64 -10.72
N ASP A 353 5.81 -7.68 -10.16
CA ASP A 353 6.15 -8.23 -8.83
C ASP A 353 6.54 -9.71 -8.98
N HIS A 354 7.61 -10.10 -8.31
CA HIS A 354 8.11 -11.47 -8.32
C HIS A 354 7.74 -12.17 -7.01
N GLN A 355 6.82 -13.12 -7.11
CA GLN A 355 6.32 -13.93 -5.98
C GLN A 355 6.90 -15.34 -6.06
N GLY A 356 8.16 -15.50 -5.66
CA GLY A 356 8.88 -16.74 -5.89
C GLY A 356 9.08 -17.02 -7.39
N PRO A 357 8.63 -18.16 -7.91
CA PRO A 357 8.74 -18.47 -9.34
C PRO A 357 7.78 -17.67 -10.23
N LYS A 358 6.67 -17.16 -9.65
CA LYS A 358 5.63 -16.47 -10.40
C LYS A 358 5.97 -14.99 -10.57
N THR A 359 5.80 -14.48 -11.78
CA THR A 359 5.88 -13.07 -12.12
C THR A 359 4.46 -12.57 -12.42
N VAL A 360 4.07 -11.46 -11.80
CA VAL A 360 2.74 -10.88 -11.97
C VAL A 360 2.83 -9.42 -12.38
N TRP A 361 1.89 -8.99 -13.21
CA TRP A 361 1.71 -7.57 -13.52
C TRP A 361 1.18 -6.81 -12.30
N LEU A 362 1.80 -5.68 -12.00
CA LEU A 362 1.31 -4.78 -10.95
C LEU A 362 0.13 -3.95 -11.41
N ASP A 363 0.01 -3.72 -12.71
CA ASP A 363 -1.15 -3.05 -13.32
C ASP A 363 -1.66 -3.87 -14.51
N PRO A 364 -2.75 -4.66 -14.34
CA PRO A 364 -3.36 -5.41 -15.43
C PRO A 364 -3.86 -4.53 -16.59
N LEU A 365 -4.27 -3.29 -16.30
CA LEU A 365 -4.71 -2.37 -17.34
C LEU A 365 -3.55 -1.97 -18.27
N PHE A 366 -2.34 -1.79 -17.71
CA PHE A 366 -1.13 -1.54 -18.51
C PHE A 366 -0.80 -2.75 -19.41
N GLN A 367 -0.95 -3.98 -18.91
CA GLN A 367 -0.79 -5.18 -19.74
C GLN A 367 -1.76 -5.15 -20.93
N HIS A 368 -3.07 -4.91 -20.68
CA HIS A 368 -4.06 -4.83 -21.76
C HIS A 368 -3.75 -3.72 -22.76
N TRP A 369 -3.25 -2.58 -22.28
CA TRP A 369 -2.83 -1.48 -23.16
C TRP A 369 -1.66 -1.88 -24.06
N LEU A 370 -0.62 -2.53 -23.51
CA LEU A 370 0.50 -3.05 -24.28
C LEU A 370 0.01 -4.05 -25.34
N GLU A 371 -0.84 -5.00 -24.98
CA GLU A 371 -1.37 -5.99 -25.90
C GLU A 371 -2.18 -5.35 -27.03
N ARG A 372 -3.12 -4.45 -26.72
CA ARG A 372 -4.09 -3.92 -27.69
C ARG A 372 -3.61 -2.68 -28.46
N ARG A 373 -2.85 -1.79 -27.85
CA ARG A 373 -2.42 -0.51 -28.43
C ARG A 373 -0.98 -0.53 -28.93
N PHE A 374 -0.08 -1.09 -28.15
CA PHE A 374 1.35 -1.07 -28.46
C PHE A 374 1.76 -2.21 -29.40
N TRP A 375 1.47 -3.46 -29.04
CA TRP A 375 1.78 -4.63 -29.87
C TRP A 375 0.68 -4.99 -30.89
N ARG A 376 -0.50 -4.38 -30.78
CA ARG A 376 -1.65 -4.60 -31.68
C ARG A 376 -2.04 -6.07 -31.79
N LYS A 377 -1.97 -6.81 -30.69
CA LYS A 377 -2.38 -8.21 -30.65
C LYS A 377 -3.90 -8.35 -30.81
N PRO A 378 -4.39 -9.46 -31.39
CA PRO A 378 -5.82 -9.69 -31.50
C PRO A 378 -6.47 -9.72 -30.10
N LYS A 379 -7.71 -9.25 -30.01
CA LYS A 379 -8.48 -9.28 -28.77
C LYS A 379 -8.57 -10.71 -28.27
N ARG A 380 -8.11 -10.98 -27.04
CA ARG A 380 -8.48 -12.22 -26.36
C ARG A 380 -9.97 -12.13 -26.08
N GLY A 381 -10.76 -13.07 -26.60
CA GLY A 381 -12.19 -13.12 -26.32
C GLY A 381 -12.44 -13.17 -24.83
N ILE A 382 -13.52 -12.50 -24.37
CA ILE A 382 -14.03 -12.70 -23.00
C ILE A 382 -14.58 -14.13 -22.99
N THR A 383 -13.71 -15.09 -22.65
CA THR A 383 -14.12 -16.50 -22.52
C THR A 383 -14.91 -16.64 -21.23
N SER A 384 -16.13 -17.12 -21.40
CA SER A 384 -17.04 -17.60 -20.36
C SER A 384 -16.39 -18.70 -19.49
#